data_be6ad8af197ba64d42af518f55d6c328
#
_entry.id   be6ad8af197ba64d42af518f55d6c328
#
_cell.length_a   1.000
_cell.length_b   1.000
_cell.length_c   1.000
_cell.angle_alpha   90.00
_cell.angle_beta   90.00
_cell.angle_gamma   90.00
#
_symmetry.space_group_name_H-M   'P 1'
#
loop_
_entity.id
_entity.type
_entity.pdbx_description
1 polymer ?
#
loop_
_entity_poly.entity_id
_entity_poly.type
_entity_poly.pdbx_seq_one_letter_code
_entity_poly.pdbx_strand_id
1 'polypeptide(L)'
;METIKKDNSGTLSLPENLEKLLTDCTLCPRNCHVNRMAGQIGYCLQTGTLRAARAALHYWEEPCISGTAGSGAVFFGGCSMRCVFCQNHDIAAGEAGREISVERLKEIFLELQEKGANNINLVTPTHFVPLI
;
A
#
# COMPACT_ATOMS: atom_id res chain seq x y z
N MET A 1 -7.86 4.64 16.52
CA MET A 1 -6.93 4.88 15.40
C MET A 1 -5.99 5.99 15.83
N GLU A 2 -4.75 5.67 16.17
CA GLU A 2 -3.78 6.70 16.51
C GLU A 2 -3.44 7.51 15.27
N THR A 3 -3.66 8.81 15.35
CA THR A 3 -3.38 9.75 14.28
C THR A 3 -1.87 9.84 14.08
N ILE A 4 -1.41 9.58 12.87
CA ILE A 4 -0.02 9.82 12.49
C ILE A 4 0.26 11.32 12.70
N LYS A 5 1.09 11.64 13.68
CA LYS A 5 1.48 13.03 13.98
C LYS A 5 2.65 13.40 13.09
N LYS A 6 2.56 14.56 12.45
CA LYS A 6 3.75 15.20 11.87
C LYS A 6 4.61 15.75 13.01
N ASP A 7 5.87 15.43 13.00
CA ASP A 7 6.82 16.15 13.83
C ASP A 7 7.05 17.57 13.27
N ASN A 8 7.64 18.44 14.08
CA ASN A 8 7.90 19.83 13.68
C ASN A 8 8.86 19.99 12.50
N SER A 9 9.45 18.89 11.99
CA SER A 9 10.34 18.88 10.81
C SER A 9 9.60 18.49 9.51
N GLY A 10 8.29 18.22 9.58
CA GLY A 10 7.51 17.75 8.43
C GLY A 10 7.71 16.27 8.09
N THR A 11 8.51 15.55 8.85
CA THR A 11 8.71 14.11 8.71
C THR A 11 7.59 13.36 9.43
N LEU A 12 7.00 12.38 8.78
CA LEU A 12 6.01 11.50 9.41
C LEU A 12 6.70 10.66 10.48
N SER A 13 6.35 10.88 11.75
CA SER A 13 6.76 9.97 12.81
C SER A 13 5.70 8.88 12.99
N LEU A 14 6.10 7.64 12.77
CA LEU A 14 5.27 6.49 13.08
C LEU A 14 5.30 6.21 14.60
N PRO A 15 4.21 5.70 15.18
CA PRO A 15 4.27 5.10 16.51
C PRO A 15 5.36 4.02 16.57
N GLU A 16 6.06 3.91 17.70
CA GLU A 16 7.21 3.01 17.88
C GLU A 16 6.88 1.54 17.51
N ASN A 17 5.68 1.08 17.87
CA ASN A 17 5.23 -0.27 17.54
C ASN A 17 5.08 -0.49 16.03
N LEU A 18 4.68 0.52 15.26
CA LEU A 18 4.57 0.45 13.81
C LEU A 18 5.93 0.61 13.13
N GLU A 19 6.78 1.50 13.65
CA GLU A 19 8.15 1.67 13.16
C GLU A 19 8.94 0.37 13.29
N LYS A 20 8.79 -0.35 14.40
CA LYS A 20 9.44 -1.64 14.62
C LYS A 20 9.07 -2.68 13.56
N LEU A 21 7.82 -2.68 13.06
CA LEU A 21 7.40 -3.57 11.99
C LEU A 21 8.08 -3.28 10.64
N LEU A 22 8.64 -2.09 10.46
CA LEU A 22 9.40 -1.72 9.27
C LEU A 22 10.91 -1.88 9.47
N THR A 23 11.42 -1.74 10.70
CA THR A 23 12.85 -1.88 11.00
C THR A 23 13.28 -3.33 11.20
N ASP A 24 12.34 -4.20 11.55
CA ASP A 24 12.51 -5.66 11.67
C ASP A 24 11.26 -6.35 11.10
N CYS A 25 11.21 -6.49 9.78
CA CYS A 25 9.97 -6.78 9.04
C CYS A 25 9.44 -8.20 9.31
N THR A 26 8.28 -8.25 9.97
CA THR A 26 7.51 -9.47 10.24
C THR A 26 6.04 -9.32 9.80
N LEU A 27 5.75 -8.42 8.86
CA LEU A 27 4.39 -8.06 8.43
C LEU A 27 3.64 -9.19 7.70
N CYS A 28 4.36 -10.11 7.09
CA CYS A 28 3.77 -11.24 6.39
C CYS A 28 4.48 -12.55 6.79
N PRO A 29 3.93 -13.72 6.41
CA PRO A 29 4.52 -15.03 6.77
C PRO A 29 5.94 -15.27 6.26
N ARG A 30 6.47 -14.41 5.39
CA ARG A 30 7.86 -14.48 4.93
C ARG A 30 8.87 -14.23 6.04
N ASN A 31 8.51 -13.40 7.04
CA ASN A 31 9.38 -13.08 8.19
C ASN A 31 10.83 -12.78 7.80
N CYS A 32 11.01 -11.85 6.84
CA CYS A 32 12.34 -11.60 6.29
C CYS A 32 13.27 -10.89 7.28
N HIS A 33 12.76 -10.21 8.31
CA HIS A 33 13.55 -9.48 9.32
C HIS A 33 14.48 -8.41 8.74
N VAL A 34 14.19 -7.91 7.55
CA VAL A 34 14.96 -6.81 6.93
C VAL A 34 14.58 -5.46 7.54
N ASN A 35 15.51 -4.54 7.57
CA ASN A 35 15.26 -3.16 7.96
C ASN A 35 14.85 -2.33 6.73
N ARG A 36 13.55 -2.23 6.50
CA ARG A 36 12.98 -1.52 5.36
C ARG A 36 13.14 0.00 5.47
N MET A 37 13.24 0.54 6.69
CA MET A 37 13.51 1.96 6.92
C MET A 37 14.94 2.34 6.51
N ALA A 38 15.88 1.39 6.55
CA ALA A 38 17.25 1.56 6.07
C ALA A 38 17.42 1.24 4.57
N GLY A 39 16.32 1.04 3.84
CA GLY A 39 16.33 0.75 2.41
C GLY A 39 16.57 -0.72 2.06
N GLN A 40 16.58 -1.62 3.03
CA GLN A 40 16.63 -3.06 2.77
C GLN A 40 15.29 -3.54 2.22
N ILE A 41 15.33 -4.53 1.34
CA ILE A 41 14.14 -5.16 0.75
C ILE A 41 14.12 -6.65 1.07
N GLY A 42 12.92 -7.14 1.35
CA GLY A 42 12.67 -8.58 1.49
C GLY A 42 12.05 -9.16 0.23
N TYR A 43 11.29 -10.24 0.40
CA TYR A 43 10.65 -10.95 -0.71
C TYR A 43 9.64 -10.09 -1.51
N CYS A 44 8.98 -9.12 -0.87
CA CYS A 44 8.05 -8.19 -1.54
C CYS A 44 8.73 -7.15 -2.43
N LEU A 45 10.07 -7.04 -2.38
CA LEU A 45 10.90 -6.09 -3.13
C LEU A 45 10.61 -4.62 -2.82
N GLN A 46 10.06 -4.33 -1.64
CA GLN A 46 9.71 -2.96 -1.24
C GLN A 46 10.47 -2.51 0.01
N THR A 47 10.84 -1.24 0.01
CA THR A 47 11.39 -0.54 1.17
C THR A 47 10.29 -0.04 2.11
N GLY A 48 10.63 0.76 3.11
CA GLY A 48 9.68 1.45 3.97
C GLY A 48 8.95 2.64 3.32
N THR A 49 9.21 2.94 2.05
CA THR A 49 8.55 4.03 1.31
C THR A 49 7.36 3.49 0.54
N LEU A 50 6.20 4.13 0.69
CA LEU A 50 4.99 3.76 -0.06
C LEU A 50 5.22 3.84 -1.56
N ARG A 51 4.78 2.80 -2.28
CA ARG A 51 4.75 2.78 -3.73
C ARG A 51 3.38 2.35 -4.22
N ALA A 52 2.73 3.19 -5.01
CA ALA A 52 1.47 2.88 -5.66
C ALA A 52 1.63 2.82 -7.17
N ALA A 53 1.08 1.79 -7.77
CA ALA A 53 1.16 1.56 -9.21
C ALA A 53 -0.05 2.13 -9.95
N ARG A 54 -1.24 2.03 -9.34
CA ARG A 54 -2.48 2.49 -9.94
C ARG A 54 -3.50 2.84 -8.86
N ALA A 55 -4.31 3.85 -9.15
CA ALA A 55 -5.52 4.16 -8.39
C ALA A 55 -6.62 4.58 -9.35
N ALA A 56 -7.71 3.85 -9.39
CA ALA A 56 -8.83 4.13 -10.30
C ALA A 56 -10.12 3.43 -9.84
N LEU A 57 -11.24 3.89 -10.37
CA LEU A 57 -12.49 3.14 -10.25
C LEU A 57 -12.40 1.86 -11.08
N HIS A 58 -12.83 0.75 -10.49
CA HIS A 58 -12.88 -0.58 -11.10
C HIS A 58 -14.30 -1.11 -11.06
N TYR A 59 -14.82 -1.53 -12.22
CA TYR A 59 -16.23 -1.88 -12.41
C TYR A 59 -16.49 -3.38 -12.55
N TRP A 60 -15.45 -4.18 -12.71
CA TRP A 60 -15.52 -5.61 -12.99
C TRP A 60 -15.14 -6.49 -11.79
N GLU A 61 -15.32 -5.95 -10.59
CA GLU A 61 -15.29 -6.74 -9.36
C GLU A 61 -16.65 -7.43 -9.16
N GLU A 62 -16.74 -8.30 -8.16
CA GLU A 62 -18.00 -8.90 -7.75
C GLU A 62 -19.09 -7.83 -7.55
N PRO A 63 -20.36 -8.09 -7.92
CA PRO A 63 -21.44 -7.09 -7.84
C PRO A 63 -21.60 -6.45 -6.45
N CYS A 64 -21.32 -7.18 -5.38
CA CYS A 64 -21.35 -6.67 -4.01
C CYS A 64 -20.20 -5.70 -3.69
N ILE A 65 -19.14 -5.67 -4.50
CA ILE A 65 -17.98 -4.78 -4.36
C ILE A 65 -18.12 -3.58 -5.27
N SER A 66 -18.23 -3.80 -6.58
CA SER A 66 -18.28 -2.71 -7.57
C SER A 66 -19.61 -2.00 -7.63
N GLY A 67 -20.72 -2.72 -7.50
CA GLY A 67 -22.04 -2.18 -7.81
C GLY A 67 -22.07 -1.55 -9.20
N THR A 68 -22.79 -0.43 -9.35
CA THR A 68 -22.86 0.37 -10.58
C THR A 68 -21.87 1.54 -10.59
N ALA A 69 -21.46 2.02 -9.43
CA ALA A 69 -20.58 3.19 -9.29
C ALA A 69 -19.08 2.82 -9.31
N GLY A 70 -18.74 1.55 -9.14
CA GLY A 70 -17.38 1.06 -9.16
C GLY A 70 -16.71 1.02 -7.77
N SER A 71 -15.68 0.20 -7.63
CA SER A 71 -14.80 0.14 -6.49
C SER A 71 -13.57 1.03 -6.72
N GLY A 72 -13.19 1.82 -5.71
CA GLY A 72 -11.96 2.61 -5.75
C GLY A 72 -10.76 1.71 -5.49
N ALA A 73 -10.19 1.10 -6.53
CA ALA A 73 -9.06 0.19 -6.39
C ALA A 73 -7.72 0.93 -6.34
N VAL A 74 -6.92 0.65 -5.32
CA VAL A 74 -5.55 1.15 -5.18
C VAL A 74 -4.59 -0.03 -5.18
N PHE A 75 -3.71 -0.07 -6.17
CA PHE A 75 -2.72 -1.12 -6.38
C PHE A 75 -1.37 -0.66 -5.82
N PHE A 76 -0.85 -1.38 -4.84
CA PHE A 76 0.47 -1.12 -4.28
C PHE A 76 1.56 -1.91 -5.02
N GLY A 77 2.76 -1.33 -5.12
CA GLY A 77 3.91 -2.02 -5.71
C GLY A 77 4.42 -3.14 -4.84
N GLY A 78 4.89 -4.23 -5.47
CA GLY A 78 5.37 -5.42 -4.78
C GLY A 78 4.26 -6.34 -4.28
N CYS A 79 4.65 -7.54 -3.86
CA CYS A 79 3.70 -8.52 -3.34
C CYS A 79 4.42 -9.57 -2.49
N SER A 80 3.84 -9.94 -1.37
CA SER A 80 4.36 -10.99 -0.49
C SER A 80 4.25 -12.40 -1.07
N MET A 81 3.41 -12.62 -2.09
CA MET A 81 3.20 -13.92 -2.72
C MET A 81 3.94 -14.07 -4.05
N ARG A 82 3.86 -13.09 -4.93
CA ARG A 82 4.49 -13.10 -6.27
C ARG A 82 4.15 -14.36 -7.07
N CYS A 83 2.83 -14.65 -7.19
CA CYS A 83 2.34 -15.82 -7.93
C CYS A 83 2.83 -15.80 -9.39
N VAL A 84 3.27 -16.95 -9.90
CA VAL A 84 3.79 -17.06 -11.29
C VAL A 84 2.73 -16.78 -12.36
N PHE A 85 1.45 -16.96 -12.03
CA PHE A 85 0.30 -16.76 -12.91
C PHE A 85 -0.44 -15.44 -12.62
N CYS A 86 0.19 -14.49 -11.89
CA CYS A 86 -0.46 -13.26 -11.47
C CYS A 86 -0.79 -12.38 -12.69
N GLN A 87 -2.07 -11.98 -12.83
CA GLN A 87 -2.49 -11.04 -13.86
C GLN A 87 -1.89 -9.62 -13.69
N ASN A 88 -1.46 -9.28 -12.48
CA ASN A 88 -0.80 -8.02 -12.13
C ASN A 88 0.71 -8.22 -11.94
N HIS A 89 1.33 -9.06 -12.77
CA HIS A 89 2.72 -9.46 -12.66
C HIS A 89 3.69 -8.26 -12.54
N ASP A 90 3.55 -7.25 -13.37
CA ASP A 90 4.45 -6.07 -13.38
C ASP A 90 4.35 -5.28 -12.06
N ILE A 91 3.16 -5.20 -11.50
CA ILE A 91 2.93 -4.56 -10.18
C ILE A 91 3.54 -5.42 -9.07
N ALA A 92 3.29 -6.72 -9.10
CA ALA A 92 3.80 -7.68 -8.12
C ALA A 92 5.33 -7.80 -8.13
N ALA A 93 5.97 -7.59 -9.27
CA ALA A 93 7.42 -7.54 -9.41
C ALA A 93 8.06 -6.31 -8.74
N GLY A 94 7.26 -5.32 -8.35
CA GLY A 94 7.70 -4.16 -7.60
C GLY A 94 8.33 -3.03 -8.43
N GLU A 95 8.44 -3.21 -9.73
CA GLU A 95 9.03 -2.21 -10.64
C GLU A 95 8.02 -1.15 -11.09
N ALA A 96 6.74 -1.53 -11.20
CA ALA A 96 5.67 -0.63 -11.58
C ALA A 96 5.30 0.32 -10.45
N GLY A 97 4.91 1.54 -10.82
CA GLY A 97 4.41 2.54 -9.89
C GLY A 97 5.44 3.58 -9.48
N ARG A 98 4.99 4.45 -8.60
CA ARG A 98 5.77 5.58 -8.10
C ARG A 98 5.74 5.61 -6.58
N GLU A 99 6.80 6.12 -6.00
CA GLU A 99 6.83 6.45 -4.58
C GLU A 99 5.86 7.61 -4.31
N ILE A 100 5.08 7.47 -3.26
CA ILE A 100 4.11 8.48 -2.81
C ILE A 100 4.25 8.70 -1.31
N SER A 101 3.86 9.89 -0.87
CA SER A 101 3.75 10.18 0.56
C SER A 101 2.44 9.61 1.13
N VAL A 102 2.37 9.47 2.45
CA VAL A 102 1.14 9.09 3.15
C VAL A 102 0.03 10.13 2.92
N GLU A 103 0.39 11.43 2.88
CA GLU A 103 -0.55 12.51 2.54
C GLU A 103 -1.12 12.31 1.14
N ARG A 104 -0.28 11.95 0.16
CA ARG A 104 -0.76 11.69 -1.20
C ARG A 104 -1.69 10.48 -1.26
N LEU A 105 -1.41 9.44 -0.50
CA LEU A 105 -2.31 8.28 -0.40
C LEU A 105 -3.69 8.69 0.15
N LYS A 106 -3.71 9.52 1.18
CA LYS A 106 -4.95 10.07 1.74
C LYS A 106 -5.74 10.87 0.69
N GLU A 107 -5.06 11.74 -0.07
CA GLU A 107 -5.68 12.49 -1.16
C GLU A 107 -6.29 11.55 -2.22
N ILE A 108 -5.57 10.49 -2.61
CA ILE A 108 -6.07 9.48 -3.55
C ILE A 108 -7.37 8.85 -3.06
N PHE A 109 -7.47 8.51 -1.79
CA PHE A 109 -8.70 7.96 -1.21
C PHE A 109 -9.86 8.95 -1.31
N LEU A 110 -9.62 10.22 -1.01
CA LEU A 110 -10.64 11.28 -1.11
C LEU A 110 -11.05 11.52 -2.56
N GLU A 111 -10.10 11.55 -3.50
CA GLU A 111 -10.37 11.68 -4.93
C GLU A 111 -11.26 10.53 -5.46
N LEU A 112 -11.00 9.29 -5.02
CA LEU A 112 -11.83 8.13 -5.38
C LEU A 112 -13.23 8.24 -4.77
N GLN A 113 -13.35 8.72 -3.54
CA GLN A 113 -14.64 8.97 -2.90
C GLN A 113 -15.43 10.05 -3.66
N GLU A 114 -14.80 11.15 -4.06
CA GLU A 114 -15.42 12.22 -4.85
C GLU A 114 -15.89 11.73 -6.23
N LYS A 115 -15.18 10.76 -6.81
CA LYS A 115 -15.59 10.09 -8.06
C LYS A 115 -16.78 9.13 -7.88
N GLY A 116 -17.27 8.97 -6.66
CA GLY A 116 -18.42 8.14 -6.35
C GLY A 116 -18.11 6.67 -6.07
N ALA A 117 -16.87 6.33 -5.72
CA ALA A 117 -16.50 4.96 -5.37
C ALA A 117 -17.38 4.43 -4.22
N ASN A 118 -17.91 3.21 -4.37
CA ASN A 118 -18.69 2.55 -3.33
C ASN A 118 -17.86 2.18 -2.10
N ASN A 119 -16.56 1.92 -2.32
CA ASN A 119 -15.59 1.53 -1.29
C ASN A 119 -14.18 1.80 -1.81
N ILE A 120 -13.20 1.64 -0.92
CA ILE A 120 -11.78 1.62 -1.27
C ILE A 120 -11.28 0.20 -1.12
N ASN A 121 -10.80 -0.37 -2.22
CA ASN A 121 -10.24 -1.70 -2.30
C ASN A 121 -8.72 -1.62 -2.43
N LEU A 122 -8.01 -2.17 -1.45
CA LEU A 122 -6.55 -2.16 -1.41
C LEU A 122 -6.00 -3.48 -1.96
N VAL A 123 -5.24 -3.39 -3.03
CA VAL A 123 -4.64 -4.57 -3.67
C VAL A 123 -3.18 -4.68 -3.27
N THR A 124 -2.82 -5.79 -2.65
CA THR A 124 -1.49 -6.08 -2.06
C THR A 124 -0.99 -5.04 -1.05
N PRO A 125 -1.76 -4.68 0.00
CA PRO A 125 -1.35 -3.66 0.96
C PRO A 125 -0.47 -4.19 2.09
N THR A 126 -0.33 -5.50 2.28
CA THR A 126 0.21 -6.14 3.48
C THR A 126 1.54 -5.53 3.94
N HIS A 127 2.47 -5.33 3.01
CA HIS A 127 3.80 -4.80 3.32
C HIS A 127 3.83 -3.29 3.57
N PHE A 128 2.71 -2.59 3.40
CA PHE A 128 2.56 -1.16 3.66
C PHE A 128 1.54 -0.84 4.78
N VAL A 129 0.96 -1.85 5.41
CA VAL A 129 -0.05 -1.66 6.46
C VAL A 129 0.35 -0.63 7.54
N PRO A 130 1.59 -0.56 8.03
CA PRO A 130 1.97 0.44 9.01
C PRO A 130 1.88 1.90 8.51
N LEU A 131 1.79 2.10 7.19
CA LEU A 131 1.77 3.42 6.54
C LEU A 131 0.36 3.82 6.05
N ILE A 132 -0.58 2.88 6.03
CA ILE A 132 -1.97 3.07 5.60
C ILE A 132 -2.87 3.41 6.78
#